data_c1ab1f359f6b80e13d071fdd4ff59df7
#
_entry.id   c1ab1f359f6b80e13d071fdd4ff59df7
#
_cell.length_a   1.000
_cell.length_b   1.000
_cell.length_c   1.000
_cell.angle_alpha   90.00
_cell.angle_beta   90.00
_cell.angle_gamma   90.00
#
_symmetry.space_group_name_H-M   'P 1'
#
loop_
_entity.id
_entity.type
_entity.pdbx_description
1 polymer ?
#
loop_
_entity_poly.entity_id
_entity_poly.type
_entity_poly.pdbx_seq_one_letter_code
_entity_poly.pdbx_strand_id
1 'polypeptide(L)'
;MFSHLTIDKNFIHESLSTQPIIKGVVTISHGMAEHMQRYDWLINHFNKSGYHVISADHIGHGSFIDEGGLPGYFGEGDDLVNVESNLIEVLNYANAKFPDLKKILFSHSMGSWIALGVVQKYKNIDLLVLSGSSLIPNKVILSQRKLVSILIAIFGGKAYSKLLDRITIRKNNSFFSPNRTPNDWLSRDVLSVDEYTADDKCGFLVTNSLWLQLSNQFLKVFKRSNYAESNPSLPIYIISGSEDPVGNKGKGVKELHDFLLPLFEKTSIKLVEGARHEVFNETNKHESYLSMISFIESHIK
;
A
#
# COMPACT_ATOMS: atom_id res chain seq x y z
N MET A 1 5.96 -19.40 -9.56
CA MET A 1 4.64 -19.84 -10.04
C MET A 1 3.66 -19.55 -8.91
N PHE A 2 2.71 -18.65 -9.14
CA PHE A 2 1.70 -18.30 -8.12
C PHE A 2 0.64 -19.39 -8.09
N SER A 3 0.27 -19.86 -6.89
CA SER A 3 -0.94 -20.66 -6.67
C SER A 3 -2.04 -19.74 -6.16
N HIS A 4 -3.19 -19.73 -6.81
CA HIS A 4 -4.37 -19.01 -6.37
C HIS A 4 -5.20 -19.92 -5.48
N LEU A 5 -5.38 -19.52 -4.23
CA LEU A 5 -6.29 -20.18 -3.28
C LEU A 5 -7.43 -19.21 -2.98
N THR A 6 -8.66 -19.69 -3.07
CA THR A 6 -9.83 -18.92 -2.66
C THR A 6 -10.12 -19.27 -1.20
N ILE A 7 -10.04 -18.28 -0.30
CA ILE A 7 -10.46 -18.41 1.10
C ILE A 7 -11.53 -17.35 1.32
N ASP A 8 -12.76 -17.74 1.58
CA ASP A 8 -13.91 -16.88 1.95
C ASP A 8 -14.03 -15.57 1.15
N LYS A 9 -13.88 -15.62 -0.20
CA LYS A 9 -13.85 -14.51 -1.16
C LYS A 9 -12.51 -13.76 -1.28
N ASN A 10 -11.45 -14.19 -0.61
CA ASN A 10 -10.11 -13.64 -0.77
C ASN A 10 -9.31 -14.50 -1.76
N PHE A 11 -8.78 -13.86 -2.80
CA PHE A 11 -7.86 -14.51 -3.74
C PHE A 11 -6.44 -14.41 -3.18
N ILE A 12 -5.95 -15.50 -2.59
CA ILE A 12 -4.60 -15.55 -2.03
C ILE A 12 -3.59 -15.94 -3.10
N HIS A 13 -2.58 -15.11 -3.25
CA HIS A 13 -1.40 -15.35 -4.06
C HIS A 13 -0.28 -15.87 -3.17
N GLU A 14 0.23 -17.06 -3.47
CA GLU A 14 1.35 -17.67 -2.75
C GLU A 14 2.56 -17.78 -3.66
N SER A 15 3.70 -17.31 -3.18
CA SER A 15 5.00 -17.52 -3.80
C SER A 15 6.00 -18.00 -2.74
N LEU A 16 6.34 -19.28 -2.79
CA LEU A 16 7.16 -19.90 -1.76
C LEU A 16 8.63 -19.90 -2.18
N SER A 17 9.49 -19.43 -1.29
CA SER A 17 10.93 -19.50 -1.45
C SER A 17 11.41 -20.95 -1.42
N THR A 18 12.36 -21.28 -2.28
CA THR A 18 13.06 -22.57 -2.35
C THR A 18 14.45 -22.54 -1.69
N GLN A 19 14.75 -21.45 -0.98
CA GLN A 19 16.03 -21.33 -0.27
C GLN A 19 16.11 -22.35 0.88
N PRO A 20 17.31 -22.85 1.21
CA PRO A 20 17.48 -23.87 2.27
C PRO A 20 17.13 -23.33 3.67
N ILE A 21 17.20 -22.01 3.87
CA ILE A 21 16.83 -21.36 5.12
C ILE A 21 15.71 -20.36 4.83
N ILE A 22 14.56 -20.58 5.46
CA ILE A 22 13.42 -19.67 5.37
C ILE A 22 13.43 -18.76 6.58
N LYS A 23 13.48 -17.45 6.33
CA LYS A 23 13.64 -16.41 7.36
C LYS A 23 12.31 -15.81 7.82
N GLY A 24 11.27 -15.88 6.97
CA GLY A 24 9.99 -15.28 7.29
C GLY A 24 8.98 -15.35 6.15
N VAL A 25 7.82 -14.76 6.39
CA VAL A 25 6.72 -14.60 5.42
C VAL A 25 6.43 -13.12 5.25
N VAL A 26 6.37 -12.66 4.01
CA VAL A 26 5.97 -11.30 3.64
C VAL A 26 4.53 -11.33 3.15
N THR A 27 3.68 -10.47 3.72
CA THR A 27 2.37 -10.14 3.16
C THR A 27 2.44 -8.77 2.51
N ILE A 28 1.93 -8.65 1.27
CA ILE A 28 1.94 -7.39 0.52
C ILE A 28 0.53 -6.81 0.50
N SER A 29 0.39 -5.54 0.89
CA SER A 29 -0.82 -4.72 0.74
C SER A 29 -0.55 -3.68 -0.33
N HIS A 30 -1.11 -3.87 -1.53
CA HIS A 30 -0.85 -3.07 -2.72
C HIS A 30 -1.55 -1.71 -2.72
N GLY A 31 -1.24 -0.84 -3.67
CA GLY A 31 -1.78 0.50 -3.83
C GLY A 31 -3.15 0.56 -4.50
N MET A 32 -3.64 1.80 -4.73
CA MET A 32 -4.90 2.06 -5.41
C MET A 32 -4.75 1.84 -6.92
N ALA A 33 -5.79 1.22 -7.52
CA ALA A 33 -5.86 0.98 -8.97
C ALA A 33 -4.63 0.26 -9.51
N GLU A 34 -4.21 -0.80 -8.82
CA GLU A 34 -3.19 -1.76 -9.21
C GLU A 34 -3.53 -3.15 -8.65
N HIS A 35 -2.66 -4.13 -8.80
CA HIS A 35 -2.87 -5.51 -8.35
C HIS A 35 -1.55 -6.23 -8.04
N MET A 36 -1.64 -7.42 -7.43
CA MET A 36 -0.50 -8.18 -6.92
C MET A 36 0.53 -8.59 -7.96
N GLN A 37 0.16 -8.83 -9.23
CA GLN A 37 1.11 -9.23 -10.27
C GLN A 37 2.16 -8.16 -10.58
N ARG A 38 1.89 -6.89 -10.26
CA ARG A 38 2.88 -5.81 -10.39
C ARG A 38 4.07 -5.94 -9.44
N TYR A 39 3.96 -6.79 -8.44
CA TYR A 39 5.01 -7.02 -7.44
C TYR A 39 5.92 -8.21 -7.77
N ASP A 40 5.83 -8.81 -8.97
CA ASP A 40 6.60 -9.99 -9.36
C ASP A 40 8.11 -9.83 -9.14
N TRP A 41 8.65 -8.67 -9.52
CA TRP A 41 10.07 -8.39 -9.29
C TRP A 41 10.42 -8.42 -7.79
N LEU A 42 9.63 -7.75 -6.96
CA LEU A 42 9.83 -7.67 -5.51
C LEU A 42 9.65 -9.04 -4.85
N ILE A 43 8.60 -9.78 -5.24
CA ILE A 43 8.31 -11.13 -4.76
C ILE A 43 9.48 -12.08 -5.07
N ASN A 44 10.00 -12.05 -6.30
CA ASN A 44 11.14 -12.85 -6.69
C ASN A 44 12.40 -12.53 -5.86
N HIS A 45 12.61 -11.27 -5.49
CA HIS A 45 13.73 -10.86 -4.64
C HIS A 45 13.55 -11.30 -3.20
N PHE A 46 12.33 -11.22 -2.65
CA PHE A 46 12.02 -11.80 -1.34
C PHE A 46 12.25 -13.30 -1.33
N ASN A 47 11.79 -14.04 -2.34
CA ASN A 47 12.03 -15.49 -2.42
C ASN A 47 13.52 -15.83 -2.47
N LYS A 48 14.32 -15.11 -3.28
CA LYS A 48 15.78 -15.28 -3.34
C LYS A 48 16.47 -15.00 -2.00
N SER A 49 15.89 -14.13 -1.17
CA SER A 49 16.40 -13.77 0.16
C SER A 49 15.92 -14.70 1.28
N GLY A 50 15.12 -15.74 0.96
CA GLY A 50 14.63 -16.72 1.92
C GLY A 50 13.28 -16.34 2.58
N TYR A 51 12.47 -15.51 1.94
CA TYR A 51 11.14 -15.17 2.43
C TYR A 51 10.06 -15.79 1.53
N HIS A 52 9.07 -16.43 2.13
CA HIS A 52 7.81 -16.72 1.46
C HIS A 52 7.03 -15.43 1.25
N VAL A 53 6.18 -15.39 0.23
CA VAL A 53 5.24 -14.28 0.03
C VAL A 53 3.83 -14.85 -0.02
N ILE A 54 2.95 -14.32 0.83
CA ILE A 54 1.52 -14.62 0.86
C ILE A 54 0.77 -13.31 0.83
N SER A 55 -0.08 -13.10 -0.16
CA SER A 55 -0.77 -11.85 -0.36
C SER A 55 -2.11 -12.06 -1.05
N ALA A 56 -2.92 -11.01 -1.15
CA ALA A 56 -4.15 -11.00 -1.93
C ALA A 56 -4.35 -9.64 -2.56
N ASP A 57 -5.12 -9.61 -3.65
CA ASP A 57 -5.66 -8.36 -4.18
C ASP A 57 -6.67 -7.77 -3.20
N HIS A 58 -6.70 -6.45 -3.06
CA HIS A 58 -7.73 -5.78 -2.29
C HIS A 58 -9.09 -5.89 -2.98
N ILE A 59 -10.18 -5.87 -2.20
CA ILE A 59 -11.55 -5.82 -2.74
C ILE A 59 -11.65 -4.73 -3.81
N GLY A 60 -12.31 -5.03 -4.94
CA GLY A 60 -12.44 -4.10 -6.07
C GLY A 60 -11.17 -3.88 -6.88
N HIS A 61 -10.14 -4.72 -6.71
CA HIS A 61 -8.87 -4.68 -7.44
C HIS A 61 -8.50 -6.07 -7.96
N GLY A 62 -7.64 -6.15 -8.97
CA GLY A 62 -7.06 -7.38 -9.48
C GLY A 62 -8.06 -8.51 -9.68
N SER A 63 -7.86 -9.63 -9.02
CA SER A 63 -8.69 -10.83 -9.14
C SER A 63 -10.17 -10.63 -8.78
N PHE A 64 -10.50 -9.66 -7.90
CA PHE A 64 -11.90 -9.33 -7.61
C PHE A 64 -12.61 -8.72 -8.82
N ILE A 65 -11.90 -7.97 -9.67
CA ILE A 65 -12.46 -7.42 -10.92
C ILE A 65 -12.70 -8.56 -11.91
N ASP A 66 -11.80 -9.53 -12.03
CA ASP A 66 -11.94 -10.71 -12.89
C ASP A 66 -13.19 -11.52 -12.55
N GLU A 67 -13.56 -11.59 -11.28
CA GLU A 67 -14.77 -12.26 -10.80
C GLU A 67 -16.05 -11.38 -10.87
N GLY A 68 -15.98 -10.25 -11.58
CA GLY A 68 -17.12 -9.36 -11.81
C GLY A 68 -17.34 -8.34 -10.69
N GLY A 69 -16.39 -8.17 -9.78
CA GLY A 69 -16.42 -7.11 -8.76
C GLY A 69 -16.33 -5.73 -9.39
N LEU A 70 -16.97 -4.73 -8.76
CA LEU A 70 -16.94 -3.35 -9.24
C LEU A 70 -15.54 -2.75 -9.00
N PRO A 71 -14.83 -2.27 -10.05
CA PRO A 71 -13.50 -1.68 -9.89
C PRO A 71 -13.50 -0.50 -8.91
N GLY A 72 -12.53 -0.47 -8.00
CA GLY A 72 -12.37 0.59 -7.03
C GLY A 72 -13.55 0.75 -6.06
N TYR A 73 -14.22 -0.35 -5.71
CA TYR A 73 -15.32 -0.36 -4.75
C TYR A 73 -15.04 -1.36 -3.62
N PHE A 74 -14.90 -0.86 -2.40
CA PHE A 74 -14.59 -1.67 -1.21
C PHE A 74 -15.82 -2.23 -0.47
N GLY A 75 -17.02 -2.06 -1.03
CA GLY A 75 -18.27 -2.40 -0.38
C GLY A 75 -18.98 -1.21 0.24
N GLU A 76 -20.12 -1.49 0.86
CA GLU A 76 -20.93 -0.47 1.55
C GLU A 76 -20.23 -0.05 2.87
N GLY A 77 -20.57 1.11 3.36
CA GLY A 77 -20.02 1.71 4.57
C GLY A 77 -19.13 2.92 4.29
N ASP A 78 -18.75 3.62 5.35
CA ASP A 78 -17.99 4.87 5.28
C ASP A 78 -16.52 4.70 5.70
N ASP A 79 -16.09 3.47 6.01
CA ASP A 79 -14.74 3.15 6.49
C ASP A 79 -14.10 1.98 5.72
N LEU A 80 -12.83 1.70 6.00
CA LEU A 80 -12.07 0.62 5.38
C LEU A 80 -12.13 -0.72 6.17
N VAL A 81 -13.13 -0.92 7.03
CA VAL A 81 -13.22 -2.14 7.86
C VAL A 81 -13.22 -3.40 7.01
N ASN A 82 -13.92 -3.42 5.87
CA ASN A 82 -13.94 -4.59 4.99
C ASN A 82 -12.54 -4.94 4.46
N VAL A 83 -11.81 -3.93 3.99
CA VAL A 83 -10.46 -4.13 3.41
C VAL A 83 -9.43 -4.45 4.50
N GLU A 84 -9.53 -3.80 5.67
CA GLU A 84 -8.70 -4.13 6.83
C GLU A 84 -8.95 -5.58 7.29
N SER A 85 -10.22 -6.02 7.34
CA SER A 85 -10.58 -7.38 7.69
C SER A 85 -10.03 -8.41 6.70
N ASN A 86 -10.12 -8.13 5.39
CA ASN A 86 -9.51 -8.98 4.39
C ASN A 86 -7.98 -9.09 4.56
N LEU A 87 -7.30 -7.98 4.80
CA LEU A 87 -5.85 -8.02 5.05
C LEU A 87 -5.53 -8.84 6.31
N ILE A 88 -6.33 -8.70 7.38
CA ILE A 88 -6.18 -9.50 8.60
C ILE A 88 -6.41 -10.99 8.31
N GLU A 89 -7.35 -11.38 7.46
CA GLU A 89 -7.58 -12.77 7.07
C GLU A 89 -6.36 -13.36 6.34
N VAL A 90 -5.75 -12.60 5.42
CA VAL A 90 -4.51 -13.00 4.74
C VAL A 90 -3.35 -13.15 5.73
N LEU A 91 -3.22 -12.23 6.68
CA LEU A 91 -2.21 -12.30 7.74
C LEU A 91 -2.45 -13.51 8.66
N ASN A 92 -3.70 -13.80 9.02
CA ASN A 92 -4.06 -14.97 9.81
C ASN A 92 -3.76 -16.28 9.07
N TYR A 93 -4.03 -16.32 7.76
CA TYR A 93 -3.66 -17.45 6.92
C TYR A 93 -2.14 -17.67 6.90
N ALA A 94 -1.37 -16.62 6.71
CA ALA A 94 0.10 -16.69 6.76
C ALA A 94 0.61 -17.16 8.13
N ASN A 95 0.00 -16.67 9.22
CA ASN A 95 0.32 -17.08 10.58
C ASN A 95 -0.01 -18.56 10.84
N ALA A 96 -1.17 -19.04 10.39
CA ALA A 96 -1.59 -20.42 10.57
C ALA A 96 -0.72 -21.40 9.74
N LYS A 97 -0.37 -20.99 8.51
CA LYS A 97 0.44 -21.83 7.61
C LYS A 97 1.90 -21.94 8.03
N PHE A 98 2.45 -20.87 8.59
CA PHE A 98 3.86 -20.77 9.00
C PHE A 98 3.99 -20.16 10.40
N PRO A 99 3.54 -20.85 11.46
CA PRO A 99 3.45 -20.28 12.81
C PRO A 99 4.80 -19.82 13.36
N ASP A 100 5.88 -20.53 13.04
CA ASP A 100 7.23 -20.29 13.58
C ASP A 100 8.03 -19.25 12.79
N LEU A 101 7.55 -18.84 11.61
CA LEU A 101 8.25 -17.85 10.78
C LEU A 101 7.85 -16.43 11.17
N LYS A 102 8.79 -15.49 11.03
CA LYS A 102 8.54 -14.05 11.20
C LYS A 102 7.59 -13.52 10.16
N LYS A 103 6.72 -12.57 10.53
CA LYS A 103 5.68 -11.98 9.68
C LYS A 103 6.01 -10.53 9.36
N ILE A 104 6.26 -10.25 8.10
CA ILE A 104 6.53 -8.92 7.57
C ILE A 104 5.31 -8.44 6.79
N LEU A 105 4.77 -7.28 7.16
CA LEU A 105 3.76 -6.62 6.35
C LEU A 105 4.45 -5.53 5.50
N PHE A 106 4.55 -5.79 4.20
CA PHE A 106 4.93 -4.79 3.21
C PHE A 106 3.68 -4.11 2.66
N SER A 107 3.69 -2.79 2.59
CA SER A 107 2.52 -2.04 2.15
C SER A 107 2.92 -0.84 1.30
N HIS A 108 2.16 -0.58 0.22
CA HIS A 108 2.45 0.48 -0.72
C HIS A 108 1.27 1.45 -0.87
N SER A 109 1.56 2.76 -0.88
CA SER A 109 0.59 3.82 -1.18
C SER A 109 -0.71 3.65 -0.35
N MET A 110 -1.88 3.49 -0.97
CA MET A 110 -3.15 3.20 -0.28
C MET A 110 -3.04 2.03 0.69
N GLY A 111 -2.36 0.95 0.30
CA GLY A 111 -2.12 -0.22 1.16
C GLY A 111 -1.38 0.13 2.45
N SER A 112 -0.55 1.18 2.44
CA SER A 112 0.17 1.62 3.65
C SER A 112 -0.77 2.25 4.69
N TRP A 113 -1.79 2.96 4.26
CA TRP A 113 -2.79 3.51 5.18
C TRP A 113 -3.80 2.45 5.65
N ILE A 114 -4.05 1.40 4.84
CA ILE A 114 -4.77 0.20 5.29
C ILE A 114 -3.95 -0.51 6.36
N ALA A 115 -2.65 -0.75 6.13
CA ALA A 115 -1.75 -1.39 7.09
C ALA A 115 -1.64 -0.61 8.40
N LEU A 116 -1.57 0.73 8.35
CA LEU A 116 -1.61 1.58 9.56
C LEU A 116 -2.91 1.41 10.36
N GLY A 117 -4.06 1.17 9.69
CA GLY A 117 -5.31 0.85 10.36
C GLY A 117 -5.28 -0.53 11.02
N VAL A 118 -4.70 -1.52 10.34
CA VAL A 118 -4.57 -2.89 10.85
C VAL A 118 -3.70 -2.93 12.10
N VAL A 119 -2.52 -2.31 12.11
CA VAL A 119 -1.58 -2.37 13.25
C VAL A 119 -2.06 -1.62 14.50
N GLN A 120 -3.15 -0.84 14.41
CA GLN A 120 -3.78 -0.26 15.60
C GLN A 120 -4.30 -1.32 16.57
N LYS A 121 -4.68 -2.51 16.06
CA LYS A 121 -5.30 -3.58 16.85
C LYS A 121 -4.66 -4.96 16.63
N TYR A 122 -4.15 -5.22 15.43
CA TYR A 122 -3.58 -6.52 15.07
C TYR A 122 -2.09 -6.58 15.43
N LYS A 123 -1.71 -7.54 16.29
CA LYS A 123 -0.35 -7.61 16.89
C LYS A 123 0.54 -8.71 16.31
N ASN A 124 -0.02 -9.63 15.50
CA ASN A 124 0.73 -10.78 14.98
C ASN A 124 1.51 -10.42 13.70
N ILE A 125 2.26 -9.32 13.78
CA ILE A 125 3.18 -8.82 12.76
C ILE A 125 4.48 -8.51 13.48
N ASP A 126 5.62 -8.93 12.92
CA ASP A 126 6.95 -8.71 13.50
C ASP A 126 7.63 -7.45 12.93
N LEU A 127 7.22 -6.98 11.74
CA LEU A 127 7.79 -5.79 11.10
C LEU A 127 6.82 -5.21 10.05
N LEU A 128 6.75 -3.87 9.98
CA LEU A 128 5.96 -3.13 8.99
C LEU A 128 6.85 -2.32 8.05
N VAL A 129 6.62 -2.45 6.75
CA VAL A 129 7.21 -1.58 5.72
C VAL A 129 6.11 -0.70 5.11
N LEU A 130 6.34 0.61 5.08
CA LEU A 130 5.47 1.62 4.47
C LEU A 130 6.20 2.23 3.27
N SER A 131 5.81 1.84 2.05
CA SER A 131 6.37 2.33 0.80
C SER A 131 5.44 3.36 0.15
N GLY A 132 5.97 4.50 -0.31
CA GLY A 132 5.18 5.54 -0.95
C GLY A 132 4.08 6.12 -0.04
N SER A 133 4.32 6.13 1.27
CA SER A 133 3.38 6.58 2.30
C SER A 133 3.70 7.98 2.80
N SER A 134 2.68 8.69 3.26
CA SER A 134 2.84 10.05 3.79
C SER A 134 1.75 10.41 4.79
N LEU A 135 2.00 11.41 5.61
CA LEU A 135 0.96 12.07 6.39
C LEU A 135 0.25 13.12 5.51
N ILE A 136 -1.08 13.04 5.46
CA ILE A 136 -1.91 13.98 4.73
C ILE A 136 -2.44 15.05 5.71
N PRO A 137 -2.25 16.35 5.42
CA PRO A 137 -2.71 17.40 6.32
C PRO A 137 -4.24 17.38 6.54
N ASN A 138 -4.70 17.55 7.78
CA ASN A 138 -6.12 17.51 8.14
C ASN A 138 -7.00 18.43 7.28
N LYS A 139 -6.51 19.62 6.93
CA LYS A 139 -7.27 20.56 6.07
C LYS A 139 -7.56 19.96 4.69
N VAL A 140 -6.58 19.23 4.12
CA VAL A 140 -6.74 18.55 2.83
C VAL A 140 -7.75 17.41 2.96
N ILE A 141 -7.64 16.58 4.00
CA ILE A 141 -8.56 15.47 4.27
C ILE A 141 -9.99 15.97 4.40
N LEU A 142 -10.23 16.97 5.22
CA LEU A 142 -11.58 17.53 5.48
C LEU A 142 -12.18 18.18 4.22
N SER A 143 -11.36 18.87 3.41
CA SER A 143 -11.80 19.46 2.14
C SER A 143 -12.17 18.39 1.14
N GLN A 144 -11.34 17.36 0.99
CA GLN A 144 -11.61 16.21 0.12
C GLN A 144 -12.88 15.48 0.56
N ARG A 145 -13.00 15.16 1.84
CA ARG A 145 -14.17 14.49 2.42
C ARG A 145 -15.46 15.25 2.15
N LYS A 146 -15.47 16.58 2.34
CA LYS A 146 -16.63 17.44 2.05
C LYS A 146 -17.02 17.37 0.57
N LEU A 147 -16.05 17.49 -0.35
CA LEU A 147 -16.30 17.39 -1.78
C LEU A 147 -16.86 16.02 -2.15
N VAL A 148 -16.25 14.94 -1.66
CA VAL A 148 -16.70 13.57 -1.92
C VAL A 148 -18.12 13.34 -1.41
N SER A 149 -18.47 13.84 -0.20
CA SER A 149 -19.82 13.72 0.35
C SER A 149 -20.86 14.42 -0.52
N ILE A 150 -20.54 15.57 -1.11
CA ILE A 150 -21.40 16.26 -2.08
C ILE A 150 -21.58 15.42 -3.35
N LEU A 151 -20.49 14.86 -3.88
CA LEU A 151 -20.56 14.02 -5.08
C LEU A 151 -21.36 12.74 -4.85
N ILE A 152 -21.26 12.13 -3.67
CA ILE A 152 -22.09 10.99 -3.28
C ILE A 152 -23.56 11.35 -3.21
N ALA A 153 -23.91 12.51 -2.63
CA ALA A 153 -25.29 12.96 -2.53
C ALA A 153 -25.93 13.22 -3.91
N ILE A 154 -25.14 13.62 -4.91
CA ILE A 154 -25.63 13.93 -6.27
C ILE A 154 -25.60 12.70 -7.16
N PHE A 155 -24.52 11.91 -7.15
CA PHE A 155 -24.24 10.86 -8.13
C PHE A 155 -24.24 9.45 -7.53
N GLY A 156 -24.29 9.32 -6.22
CA GLY A 156 -24.22 8.04 -5.51
C GLY A 156 -22.77 7.58 -5.21
N GLY A 157 -22.66 6.66 -4.26
CA GLY A 157 -21.36 6.14 -3.79
C GLY A 157 -20.63 5.29 -4.84
N LYS A 158 -21.35 4.53 -5.67
CA LYS A 158 -20.78 3.65 -6.72
C LYS A 158 -20.39 4.41 -7.99
N ALA A 159 -20.74 5.70 -8.10
CA ALA A 159 -20.33 6.50 -9.24
C ALA A 159 -18.83 6.83 -9.22
N TYR A 160 -18.28 7.01 -10.42
CA TYR A 160 -16.88 7.41 -10.63
C TYR A 160 -16.79 8.91 -10.87
N SER A 161 -15.80 9.58 -10.25
CA SER A 161 -15.60 11.01 -10.42
C SER A 161 -14.29 11.33 -11.13
N LYS A 162 -14.40 11.75 -12.40
CA LYS A 162 -13.25 12.30 -13.16
C LYS A 162 -12.69 13.57 -12.51
N LEU A 163 -13.52 14.31 -11.75
CA LEU A 163 -13.07 15.50 -11.01
C LEU A 163 -12.12 15.10 -9.88
N LEU A 164 -12.50 14.12 -9.06
CA LEU A 164 -11.65 13.62 -7.98
C LEU A 164 -10.33 13.07 -8.53
N ASP A 165 -10.37 12.23 -9.55
CA ASP A 165 -9.18 11.71 -10.21
C ASP A 165 -8.26 12.86 -10.69
N ARG A 166 -8.84 13.87 -11.35
CA ARG A 166 -8.08 15.02 -11.88
C ARG A 166 -7.36 15.82 -10.80
N ILE A 167 -8.02 16.08 -9.66
CA ILE A 167 -7.46 16.92 -8.58
C ILE A 167 -6.59 16.13 -7.59
N THR A 168 -6.57 14.81 -7.68
CA THR A 168 -5.75 13.91 -6.85
C THR A 168 -4.68 13.24 -7.70
N ILE A 169 -5.02 12.14 -8.37
CA ILE A 169 -4.08 11.26 -9.08
C ILE A 169 -3.42 11.97 -10.27
N ARG A 170 -4.21 12.56 -11.18
CA ARG A 170 -3.65 13.22 -12.38
C ARG A 170 -2.88 14.49 -12.07
N LYS A 171 -3.18 15.15 -10.94
CA LYS A 171 -2.40 16.29 -10.47
C LYS A 171 -0.94 15.88 -10.18
N ASN A 172 -0.72 14.68 -9.67
CA ASN A 172 0.64 14.19 -9.39
C ASN A 172 1.50 14.15 -10.65
N ASN A 173 0.90 13.79 -11.79
CA ASN A 173 1.63 13.73 -13.06
C ASN A 173 2.08 15.11 -13.55
N SER A 174 1.35 16.18 -13.23
CA SER A 174 1.68 17.53 -13.68
C SER A 174 3.01 18.06 -13.14
N PHE A 175 3.54 17.49 -12.06
CA PHE A 175 4.86 17.83 -11.51
C PHE A 175 6.03 17.40 -12.41
N PHE A 176 5.77 16.53 -13.40
CA PHE A 176 6.78 15.95 -14.29
C PHE A 176 6.59 16.37 -15.76
N SER A 177 5.90 17.49 -16.01
CA SER A 177 5.72 18.01 -17.38
C SER A 177 7.05 18.41 -18.04
N PRO A 178 7.22 18.12 -19.36
CA PRO A 178 6.24 17.50 -20.27
C PRO A 178 6.10 15.99 -20.01
N ASN A 179 4.84 15.52 -19.93
CA ASN A 179 4.56 14.13 -19.65
C ASN A 179 4.56 13.28 -20.93
N ARG A 180 5.09 12.06 -20.87
CA ARG A 180 5.04 11.05 -21.91
C ARG A 180 3.73 10.25 -21.83
N THR A 181 3.32 9.92 -20.60
CA THR A 181 2.09 9.17 -20.28
C THR A 181 1.30 9.87 -19.18
N PRO A 182 0.05 9.47 -18.88
CA PRO A 182 -0.68 9.96 -17.72
C PRO A 182 -0.15 9.45 -16.36
N ASN A 183 0.86 8.57 -16.36
CA ASN A 183 1.33 7.83 -15.20
C ASN A 183 2.83 8.03 -14.90
N ASP A 184 3.49 9.00 -15.55
CA ASP A 184 4.94 9.23 -15.36
C ASP A 184 5.31 9.54 -13.91
N TRP A 185 4.35 10.01 -13.11
CA TRP A 185 4.56 10.31 -11.68
C TRP A 185 4.88 9.05 -10.83
N LEU A 186 4.63 7.84 -11.36
CA LEU A 186 4.87 6.59 -10.66
C LEU A 186 6.35 6.25 -10.59
N SER A 187 7.07 6.38 -11.70
CA SER A 187 8.47 5.97 -11.80
C SER A 187 9.22 6.71 -12.92
N ARG A 188 10.54 6.73 -12.84
CA ARG A 188 11.45 7.13 -13.95
C ARG A 188 11.72 5.97 -14.90
N ASP A 189 11.46 4.73 -14.48
CA ASP A 189 11.60 3.56 -15.34
C ASP A 189 10.46 3.54 -16.37
N VAL A 190 10.83 3.84 -17.62
CA VAL A 190 9.90 3.95 -18.74
C VAL A 190 9.13 2.65 -18.97
N LEU A 191 9.81 1.49 -18.85
CA LEU A 191 9.20 0.19 -19.07
C LEU A 191 8.13 -0.10 -18.01
N SER A 192 8.43 0.17 -16.74
CA SER A 192 7.47 -0.01 -15.64
C SER A 192 6.25 0.89 -15.79
N VAL A 193 6.43 2.14 -16.24
CA VAL A 193 5.33 3.08 -16.51
C VAL A 193 4.49 2.63 -17.71
N ASP A 194 5.12 2.08 -18.76
CA ASP A 194 4.42 1.57 -19.94
C ASP A 194 3.61 0.32 -19.59
N GLU A 195 4.17 -0.61 -18.83
CA GLU A 195 3.47 -1.79 -18.32
C GLU A 195 2.23 -1.40 -17.51
N TYR A 196 2.36 -0.45 -16.56
CA TYR A 196 1.23 0.07 -15.80
C TYR A 196 0.16 0.70 -16.69
N THR A 197 0.59 1.47 -17.70
CA THR A 197 -0.32 2.22 -18.58
C THR A 197 -1.07 1.31 -19.56
N ALA A 198 -0.46 0.20 -19.94
CA ALA A 198 -1.05 -0.80 -20.84
C ALA A 198 -1.95 -1.83 -20.14
N ASP A 199 -1.88 -1.90 -18.80
CA ASP A 199 -2.65 -2.87 -18.02
C ASP A 199 -4.04 -2.33 -17.69
N ASP A 200 -5.09 -3.00 -18.17
CA ASP A 200 -6.50 -2.62 -17.96
C ASP A 200 -6.92 -2.70 -16.47
N LYS A 201 -6.16 -3.42 -15.64
CA LYS A 201 -6.37 -3.50 -14.19
C LYS A 201 -5.58 -2.46 -13.40
N CYS A 202 -4.95 -1.52 -14.11
CA CYS A 202 -4.17 -0.43 -13.52
C CYS A 202 -4.73 0.94 -13.95
N GLY A 203 -4.60 1.94 -13.08
CA GLY A 203 -4.96 3.32 -13.41
C GLY A 203 -6.45 3.59 -13.67
N PHE A 204 -7.33 2.65 -13.33
CA PHE A 204 -8.79 2.84 -13.46
C PHE A 204 -9.32 3.85 -12.44
N LEU A 205 -10.47 4.42 -12.73
CA LEU A 205 -11.17 5.31 -11.81
C LEU A 205 -11.72 4.51 -10.63
N VAL A 206 -11.57 5.04 -9.43
CA VAL A 206 -12.18 4.46 -8.24
C VAL A 206 -13.48 5.18 -7.88
N THR A 207 -14.36 4.51 -7.14
CA THR A 207 -15.68 5.00 -6.78
C THR A 207 -15.65 6.18 -5.80
N ASN A 208 -16.71 6.97 -5.75
CA ASN A 208 -16.86 8.03 -4.75
C ASN A 208 -16.82 7.47 -3.32
N SER A 209 -17.41 6.28 -3.08
CA SER A 209 -17.35 5.63 -1.76
C SER A 209 -15.93 5.29 -1.34
N LEU A 210 -15.06 4.77 -2.24
CA LEU A 210 -13.65 4.53 -1.92
C LEU A 210 -12.95 5.83 -1.48
N TRP A 211 -13.16 6.95 -2.19
CA TRP A 211 -12.59 8.23 -1.80
C TRP A 211 -13.07 8.71 -0.43
N LEU A 212 -14.36 8.48 -0.08
CA LEU A 212 -14.89 8.80 1.25
C LEU A 212 -14.24 7.92 2.32
N GLN A 213 -14.23 6.61 2.09
CA GLN A 213 -13.63 5.62 2.99
C GLN A 213 -12.15 5.91 3.24
N LEU A 214 -11.39 6.25 2.18
CA LEU A 214 -9.99 6.63 2.30
C LEU A 214 -9.81 7.93 3.10
N SER A 215 -10.68 8.94 2.89
CA SER A 215 -10.65 10.17 3.67
C SER A 215 -10.92 9.92 5.15
N ASN A 216 -11.85 9.03 5.48
CA ASN A 216 -12.13 8.62 6.85
C ASN A 216 -10.97 7.79 7.44
N GLN A 217 -10.32 6.96 6.62
CA GLN A 217 -9.11 6.22 7.02
C GLN A 217 -7.98 7.16 7.42
N PHE A 218 -7.73 8.23 6.67
CA PHE A 218 -6.73 9.23 7.04
C PHE A 218 -7.03 9.85 8.42
N LEU A 219 -8.29 10.20 8.69
CA LEU A 219 -8.71 10.73 10.00
C LEU A 219 -8.51 9.71 11.14
N LYS A 220 -8.66 8.42 10.84
CA LYS A 220 -8.45 7.31 11.78
C LYS A 220 -6.97 7.09 12.06
N VAL A 221 -6.15 6.92 11.00
CA VAL A 221 -4.73 6.52 11.15
C VAL A 221 -3.82 7.67 11.60
N PHE A 222 -4.21 8.93 11.40
CA PHE A 222 -3.45 10.09 11.88
C PHE A 222 -3.91 10.61 13.24
N LYS A 223 -4.63 9.79 14.00
CA LYS A 223 -5.03 10.08 15.38
C LYS A 223 -4.25 9.18 16.35
N ARG A 224 -3.27 9.74 17.09
CA ARG A 224 -2.39 8.98 18.00
C ARG A 224 -3.13 8.12 19.02
N SER A 225 -4.27 8.60 19.56
CA SER A 225 -5.04 7.83 20.55
C SER A 225 -5.56 6.49 20.02
N ASN A 226 -5.63 6.30 18.71
CA ASN A 226 -6.09 5.04 18.11
C ASN A 226 -5.03 3.93 18.15
N TYR A 227 -3.78 4.27 18.52
CA TYR A 227 -2.66 3.32 18.65
C TYR A 227 -2.45 2.82 20.09
N ALA A 228 -3.40 3.09 21.01
CA ALA A 228 -3.27 2.67 22.41
C ALA A 228 -3.15 1.14 22.59
N GLU A 229 -3.72 0.35 21.66
CA GLU A 229 -3.64 -1.11 21.65
C GLU A 229 -2.55 -1.68 20.74
N SER A 230 -1.82 -0.83 20.00
CA SER A 230 -0.76 -1.27 19.10
C SER A 230 0.44 -1.86 19.85
N ASN A 231 1.27 -2.62 19.15
CA ASN A 231 2.54 -3.08 19.67
C ASN A 231 3.61 -1.98 19.53
N PRO A 232 4.05 -1.30 20.60
CA PRO A 232 5.02 -0.21 20.50
C PRO A 232 6.41 -0.68 20.08
N SER A 233 6.74 -1.96 20.25
CA SER A 233 8.02 -2.55 19.81
C SER A 233 8.02 -3.02 18.35
N LEU A 234 6.92 -2.83 17.60
CA LEU A 234 6.86 -3.14 16.17
C LEU A 234 7.84 -2.27 15.37
N PRO A 235 8.86 -2.84 14.72
CA PRO A 235 9.75 -2.07 13.87
C PRO A 235 9.02 -1.57 12.62
N ILE A 236 9.19 -0.28 12.28
CA ILE A 236 8.57 0.34 11.10
C ILE A 236 9.67 0.92 10.21
N TYR A 237 9.64 0.52 8.94
CA TYR A 237 10.49 1.08 7.90
C TYR A 237 9.66 1.87 6.89
N ILE A 238 9.93 3.17 6.78
CA ILE A 238 9.27 4.06 5.83
C ILE A 238 10.23 4.33 4.67
N ILE A 239 9.81 4.04 3.44
CA ILE A 239 10.61 4.28 2.25
C ILE A 239 9.76 4.97 1.16
N SER A 240 10.27 6.03 0.57
CA SER A 240 9.59 6.78 -0.50
C SER A 240 10.61 7.49 -1.38
N GLY A 241 10.20 7.87 -2.59
CA GLY A 241 11.02 8.69 -3.46
C GLY A 241 11.15 10.14 -2.96
N SER A 242 12.32 10.76 -3.17
CA SER A 242 12.52 12.17 -2.84
C SER A 242 11.71 13.11 -3.75
N GLU A 243 11.30 12.63 -4.93
CA GLU A 243 10.46 13.34 -5.90
C GLU A 243 8.99 12.86 -5.90
N ASP A 244 8.60 11.96 -4.96
CA ASP A 244 7.23 11.46 -4.84
C ASP A 244 6.24 12.59 -4.53
N PRO A 245 5.28 12.90 -5.44
CA PRO A 245 4.29 13.96 -5.20
C PRO A 245 3.29 13.61 -4.11
N VAL A 246 2.98 12.31 -3.89
CA VAL A 246 2.13 11.82 -2.79
C VAL A 246 2.80 12.11 -1.46
N GLY A 247 4.10 11.91 -1.38
CA GLY A 247 4.96 12.25 -0.25
C GLY A 247 5.26 13.74 -0.12
N ASN A 248 4.69 14.61 -0.98
CA ASN A 248 5.03 16.02 -1.06
C ASN A 248 6.55 16.24 -1.10
N LYS A 249 7.21 15.49 -2.01
CA LYS A 249 8.67 15.49 -2.20
C LYS A 249 9.43 15.26 -0.89
N GLY A 250 9.02 14.22 -0.16
CA GLY A 250 9.62 13.79 1.09
C GLY A 250 9.15 14.54 2.35
N LYS A 251 8.47 15.69 2.23
CA LYS A 251 7.98 16.44 3.41
C LYS A 251 6.93 15.64 4.16
N GLY A 252 5.87 15.15 3.49
CA GLY A 252 4.80 14.35 4.10
C GLY A 252 5.31 13.01 4.63
N VAL A 253 6.39 12.47 4.05
CA VAL A 253 7.06 11.24 4.51
C VAL A 253 7.76 11.49 5.85
N LYS A 254 8.48 12.62 6.00
CA LYS A 254 9.10 13.03 7.26
C LYS A 254 8.05 13.32 8.32
N GLU A 255 6.96 14.00 7.96
CA GLU A 255 5.84 14.26 8.87
C GLU A 255 5.18 12.95 9.35
N LEU A 256 5.08 11.92 8.48
CA LEU A 256 4.61 10.59 8.89
C LEU A 256 5.59 9.92 9.86
N HIS A 257 6.88 9.97 9.58
CA HIS A 257 7.91 9.47 10.48
C HIS A 257 7.81 10.11 11.87
N ASP A 258 7.75 11.46 11.94
CA ASP A 258 7.66 12.22 13.20
C ASP A 258 6.33 11.97 13.93
N PHE A 259 5.28 11.61 13.20
CA PHE A 259 4.00 11.19 13.79
C PHE A 259 4.14 9.82 14.46
N LEU A 260 4.81 8.84 13.81
CA LEU A 260 4.93 7.45 14.27
C LEU A 260 6.03 7.27 15.33
N LEU A 261 7.09 8.06 15.30
CA LEU A 261 8.23 7.94 16.20
C LEU A 261 7.89 7.86 17.71
N PRO A 262 6.95 8.64 18.26
CA PRO A 262 6.56 8.51 19.67
C PRO A 262 5.61 7.33 19.95
N LEU A 263 5.13 6.62 18.93
CA LEU A 263 4.21 5.49 19.05
C LEU A 263 4.93 4.14 18.92
N PHE A 264 6.07 4.12 18.20
CA PHE A 264 6.82 2.91 17.89
C PHE A 264 8.31 3.14 18.12
N GLU A 265 8.92 2.32 18.97
CA GLU A 265 10.30 2.47 19.44
C GLU A 265 11.36 2.41 18.33
N LYS A 266 11.06 1.71 17.24
CA LYS A 266 11.99 1.41 16.14
C LYS A 266 11.40 1.86 14.80
N THR A 267 11.37 3.17 14.58
CA THR A 267 10.90 3.75 13.31
C THR A 267 12.09 4.34 12.53
N SER A 268 12.23 3.94 11.27
CA SER A 268 13.27 4.44 10.36
C SER A 268 12.69 4.96 9.07
N ILE A 269 13.35 5.94 8.46
CA ILE A 269 12.94 6.56 7.21
C ILE A 269 14.07 6.53 6.18
N LYS A 270 13.74 6.23 4.92
CA LYS A 270 14.62 6.34 3.76
C LYS A 270 13.93 7.14 2.66
N LEU A 271 14.52 8.24 2.24
CA LEU A 271 14.16 8.91 0.99
C LEU A 271 15.15 8.45 -0.10
N VAL A 272 14.61 7.86 -1.16
CA VAL A 272 15.38 7.38 -2.31
C VAL A 272 15.57 8.54 -3.27
N GLU A 273 16.82 8.95 -3.47
CA GLU A 273 17.15 10.15 -4.22
C GLU A 273 16.68 10.09 -5.68
N GLY A 274 16.00 11.14 -6.13
CA GLY A 274 15.43 11.27 -7.45
C GLY A 274 14.28 10.32 -7.78
N ALA A 275 13.99 9.31 -6.93
CA ALA A 275 12.91 8.36 -7.17
C ALA A 275 11.54 9.03 -7.01
N ARG A 276 10.56 8.53 -7.77
CA ARG A 276 9.16 8.94 -7.73
C ARG A 276 8.37 8.05 -6.77
N HIS A 277 7.10 7.79 -7.04
CA HIS A 277 6.19 7.13 -6.10
C HIS A 277 6.51 5.65 -5.84
N GLU A 278 6.83 4.89 -6.88
CA GLU A 278 7.01 3.43 -6.82
C GLU A 278 8.49 3.04 -6.72
N VAL A 279 9.11 3.20 -5.56
CA VAL A 279 10.56 2.99 -5.36
C VAL A 279 11.05 1.56 -5.66
N PHE A 280 10.16 0.57 -5.73
CA PHE A 280 10.45 -0.82 -6.11
C PHE A 280 10.19 -1.12 -7.59
N ASN A 281 9.71 -0.13 -8.35
CA ASN A 281 9.57 -0.12 -9.80
C ASN A 281 10.43 0.97 -10.46
N GLU A 282 11.37 1.54 -9.72
CA GLU A 282 12.27 2.60 -10.16
C GLU A 282 13.53 2.07 -10.85
N THR A 283 14.24 2.97 -11.55
CA THR A 283 15.53 2.64 -12.20
C THR A 283 16.58 2.15 -11.20
N ASN A 284 16.52 2.61 -9.95
CA ASN A 284 17.39 2.20 -8.85
C ASN A 284 16.68 1.32 -7.80
N LYS A 285 15.68 0.53 -8.20
CA LYS A 285 14.91 -0.37 -7.32
C LYS A 285 15.75 -1.36 -6.51
N HIS A 286 16.92 -1.77 -7.03
CA HIS A 286 17.83 -2.63 -6.28
C HIS A 286 18.38 -1.99 -5.01
N GLU A 287 18.70 -0.69 -5.04
CA GLU A 287 19.14 0.04 -3.85
C GLU A 287 18.02 0.13 -2.81
N SER A 288 16.78 0.38 -3.27
CA SER A 288 15.60 0.39 -2.42
C SER A 288 15.41 -0.96 -1.74
N TYR A 289 15.54 -2.05 -2.50
CA TYR A 289 15.44 -3.41 -1.98
C TYR A 289 16.52 -3.72 -0.96
N LEU A 290 17.80 -3.45 -1.28
CA LEU A 290 18.92 -3.71 -0.37
C LEU A 290 18.79 -2.93 0.94
N SER A 291 18.33 -1.68 0.89
CA SER A 291 18.09 -0.87 2.08
C SER A 291 16.96 -1.45 2.95
N MET A 292 15.86 -1.86 2.33
CA MET A 292 14.71 -2.46 3.02
C MET A 292 15.09 -3.82 3.63
N ILE A 293 15.72 -4.72 2.86
CA ILE A 293 16.05 -6.07 3.35
C ILE A 293 17.07 -6.02 4.49
N SER A 294 18.04 -5.09 4.44
CA SER A 294 18.98 -4.85 5.53
C SER A 294 18.27 -4.43 6.82
N PHE A 295 17.27 -3.54 6.73
CA PHE A 295 16.45 -3.16 7.88
C PHE A 295 15.66 -4.36 8.41
N ILE A 296 14.99 -5.12 7.54
CA ILE A 296 14.24 -6.32 7.92
C ILE A 296 15.15 -7.29 8.68
N GLU A 297 16.30 -7.68 8.10
CA GLU A 297 17.21 -8.68 8.68
C GLU A 297 17.86 -8.22 9.99
N SER A 298 17.99 -6.92 10.21
CA SER A 298 18.52 -6.40 11.47
C SER A 298 17.49 -6.43 12.62
N HIS A 299 16.19 -6.54 12.33
CA HIS A 299 15.12 -6.43 13.33
C HIS A 299 14.33 -7.73 13.57
N ILE A 300 14.43 -8.74 12.70
CA ILE A 300 13.65 -10.00 12.80
C ILE A 300 14.51 -11.22 13.22
N LYS A 301 15.57 -11.00 13.97
CA LYS A 301 16.43 -12.08 14.48
C LYS A 301 15.69 -13.04 15.39
#